data_fbf8142753e01bde2d62b091294ddac8
#
_entry.id   fbf8142753e01bde2d62b091294ddac8
#
_cell.length_a   1.000
_cell.length_b   1.000
_cell.length_c   1.000
_cell.angle_alpha   90.00
_cell.angle_beta   90.00
_cell.angle_gamma   90.00
#
_symmetry.space_group_name_H-M   'P 1'
#
loop_
_entity.id
_entity.type
_entity.pdbx_description
1 polymer ?
#
loop_
_entity_poly.entity_id
_entity_poly.type
_entity_poly.pdbx_seq_one_letter_code
_entity_poly.pdbx_strand_id
1 'polypeptide(L)'
;MQGIEGKTVIDATNLVGADPPEDFPSNAEFVKSRTNGLTAKSFNTNFAALYDRIGEARSTPSNLWCGDEEARQVVEQLNRDAGYEPVYAGPLENAALQESFVRLMFAVNRGGLGRFFYRMAPPDQL
;
A
#
# COMPACT_ATOMS: atom_id res chain seq x y z
N MET A 1 14.59 -0.69 16.22
CA MET A 1 13.32 -0.94 16.92
C MET A 1 13.38 -2.28 17.63
N GLN A 2 13.19 -2.26 18.92
CA GLN A 2 13.22 -3.48 19.72
C GLN A 2 11.83 -4.10 19.83
N GLY A 3 11.77 -5.42 19.97
CA GLY A 3 10.52 -6.14 20.20
C GLY A 3 9.73 -6.51 18.96
N ILE A 4 10.26 -6.24 17.77
CA ILE A 4 9.58 -6.56 16.51
C ILE A 4 10.32 -7.59 15.66
N GLU A 5 11.42 -8.11 16.14
CA GLU A 5 12.17 -9.17 15.45
C GLU A 5 11.26 -10.38 15.21
N GLY A 6 11.30 -10.92 14.01
CA GLY A 6 10.47 -12.07 13.62
C GLY A 6 9.03 -11.73 13.28
N LYS A 7 8.61 -10.47 13.38
CA LYS A 7 7.27 -10.04 13.02
C LYS A 7 7.22 -9.48 11.61
N THR A 8 6.03 -9.53 11.00
CA THR A 8 5.79 -8.86 9.73
C THR A 8 5.54 -7.37 10.00
N VAL A 9 6.26 -6.51 9.28
CA VAL A 9 6.15 -5.05 9.42
C VAL A 9 5.51 -4.48 8.16
N ILE A 10 4.51 -3.63 8.35
CA ILE A 10 3.85 -2.95 7.23
C ILE A 10 4.15 -1.45 7.33
N ASP A 11 4.74 -0.91 6.26
CA ASP A 11 4.89 0.54 6.10
C ASP A 11 3.67 1.08 5.36
N ALA A 12 2.91 1.95 6.01
CA ALA A 12 1.72 2.58 5.44
C ALA A 12 1.94 4.07 5.12
N THR A 13 3.18 4.52 5.10
CA THR A 13 3.49 5.95 4.93
C THR A 13 3.57 6.38 3.48
N ASN A 14 3.42 7.68 3.25
CA ASN A 14 3.69 8.34 1.98
C ASN A 14 4.65 9.51 2.25
N LEU A 15 5.74 9.59 1.49
CA LEU A 15 6.70 10.68 1.59
C LEU A 15 6.37 11.76 0.57
N VAL A 16 5.23 12.43 0.76
CA VAL A 16 4.78 13.47 -0.17
C VAL A 16 5.65 14.72 0.02
N GLY A 17 6.46 15.03 -1.00
CA GLY A 17 7.33 16.19 -0.98
C GLY A 17 8.59 16.04 -0.11
N ALA A 18 8.91 14.83 0.32
CA ALA A 18 10.10 14.54 1.13
C ALA A 18 10.87 13.36 0.54
N ASP A 19 12.16 13.31 0.83
CA ASP A 19 13.03 12.21 0.43
C ASP A 19 13.02 11.11 1.49
N PRO A 20 13.25 9.84 1.09
CA PRO A 20 13.45 8.76 2.05
C PRO A 20 14.67 9.03 2.94
N PRO A 21 14.66 8.52 4.19
CA PRO A 21 15.81 8.69 5.09
C PRO A 21 17.07 8.00 4.55
N GLU A 22 18.23 8.58 4.87
CA GLU A 22 19.54 7.96 4.62
C GLU A 22 19.76 7.50 3.16
N ASP A 23 19.19 8.24 2.20
CA ASP A 23 19.32 7.95 0.76
C ASP A 23 18.77 6.60 0.33
N PHE A 24 17.88 5.99 1.11
CA PHE A 24 17.18 4.79 0.68
C PHE A 24 16.22 5.12 -0.47
N PRO A 25 15.97 4.16 -1.39
CA PRO A 25 15.02 4.37 -2.50
C PRO A 25 13.58 4.62 -2.04
N SER A 26 13.21 4.10 -0.85
CA SER A 26 11.88 4.29 -0.28
C SER A 26 11.93 4.21 1.24
N ASN A 27 10.88 4.72 1.88
CA ASN A 27 10.76 4.59 3.34
C ASN A 27 10.62 3.12 3.76
N ALA A 28 9.93 2.31 2.96
CA ALA A 28 9.76 0.90 3.28
C ALA A 28 11.10 0.15 3.33
N GLU A 29 11.99 0.46 2.41
CA GLU A 29 13.32 -0.14 2.39
C GLU A 29 14.16 0.33 3.58
N PHE A 30 14.03 1.59 3.97
CA PHE A 30 14.64 2.08 5.20
C PHE A 30 14.12 1.33 6.42
N VAL A 31 12.80 1.15 6.53
CA VAL A 31 12.18 0.42 7.64
C VAL A 31 12.71 -1.01 7.69
N LYS A 32 12.78 -1.69 6.54
CA LYS A 32 13.31 -3.05 6.49
C LYS A 32 14.75 -3.11 7.00
N SER A 33 15.58 -2.14 6.64
CA SER A 33 16.98 -2.10 7.09
C SER A 33 17.09 -1.98 8.62
N ARG A 34 16.11 -1.37 9.27
CA ARG A 34 16.10 -1.17 10.73
C ARG A 34 15.47 -2.33 11.49
N THR A 35 14.52 -3.04 10.89
CA THR A 35 13.80 -4.12 11.55
C THR A 35 14.35 -5.50 11.23
N ASN A 36 14.97 -5.65 10.06
CA ASN A 36 15.47 -6.92 9.54
C ASN A 36 14.42 -8.01 9.45
N GLY A 37 13.14 -7.63 9.41
CA GLY A 37 12.01 -8.54 9.37
C GLY A 37 11.34 -8.58 8.01
N LEU A 38 10.32 -9.42 7.89
CA LEU A 38 9.46 -9.44 6.72
C LEU A 38 8.76 -8.09 6.62
N THR A 39 8.89 -7.43 5.48
CA THR A 39 8.41 -6.05 5.32
C THR A 39 7.55 -5.94 4.07
N ALA A 40 6.44 -5.22 4.21
CA ALA A 40 5.56 -4.89 3.10
C ALA A 40 5.19 -3.42 3.17
N LYS A 41 4.80 -2.86 2.01
CA LYS A 41 4.19 -1.54 1.92
C LYS A 41 2.75 -1.73 1.50
N SER A 42 1.82 -1.24 2.31
CA SER A 42 0.38 -1.37 2.08
C SER A 42 -0.38 -0.28 2.80
N PHE A 43 -1.65 -0.09 2.44
CA PHE A 43 -2.54 0.90 3.05
C PHE A 43 -2.10 2.35 2.83
N ASN A 44 -1.31 2.61 1.79
CA ASN A 44 -0.90 3.94 1.41
C ASN A 44 -1.53 4.43 0.09
N THR A 45 -2.28 3.55 -0.61
CA THR A 45 -2.81 3.85 -1.96
C THR A 45 -4.34 3.97 -1.97
N ASN A 46 -4.95 4.26 -0.85
CA ASN A 46 -6.36 4.58 -0.76
C ASN A 46 -6.54 5.80 0.14
N PHE A 47 -7.55 6.61 -0.15
CA PHE A 47 -7.82 7.80 0.65
C PHE A 47 -8.31 7.39 2.04
N ALA A 48 -7.61 7.83 3.08
CA ALA A 48 -7.99 7.52 4.46
C ALA A 48 -9.40 8.02 4.78
N ALA A 49 -9.81 9.12 4.17
CA ALA A 49 -11.15 9.67 4.36
C ALA A 49 -12.27 8.76 3.86
N LEU A 50 -11.94 7.73 3.06
CA LEU A 50 -12.92 6.78 2.53
C LEU A 50 -12.91 5.43 3.23
N TYR A 51 -12.07 5.22 4.24
CA TYR A 51 -11.95 3.90 4.89
C TYR A 51 -13.26 3.43 5.53
N ASP A 52 -14.07 4.34 6.03
CA ASP A 52 -15.38 4.02 6.60
C ASP A 52 -16.49 3.88 5.55
N ARG A 53 -16.16 4.10 4.28
CA ARG A 53 -17.12 4.06 3.18
C ARG A 53 -16.87 2.91 2.20
N ILE A 54 -16.00 1.98 2.55
CA ILE A 54 -15.68 0.83 1.68
C ILE A 54 -16.94 0.03 1.35
N GLY A 55 -17.85 -0.13 2.31
CA GLY A 55 -19.10 -0.85 2.12
C GLY A 55 -20.07 -0.21 1.12
N GLU A 56 -19.85 1.05 0.73
CA GLU A 56 -20.68 1.73 -0.28
C GLU A 56 -20.25 1.40 -1.71
N ALA A 57 -19.08 0.80 -1.89
CA ALA A 57 -18.59 0.46 -3.23
C ALA A 57 -19.41 -0.67 -3.84
N ARG A 58 -19.73 -0.55 -5.13
CA ARG A 58 -20.53 -1.57 -5.84
C ARG A 58 -19.77 -2.87 -6.04
N SER A 59 -18.46 -2.79 -6.12
CA SER A 59 -17.58 -3.96 -6.14
C SER A 59 -16.43 -3.69 -5.18
N THR A 60 -15.81 -4.77 -4.70
CA THR A 60 -14.72 -4.65 -3.72
C THR A 60 -13.57 -3.84 -4.30
N PRO A 61 -13.19 -2.72 -3.68
CA PRO A 61 -12.09 -1.93 -4.18
C PRO A 61 -10.75 -2.63 -3.96
N SER A 62 -9.79 -2.30 -4.81
CA SER A 62 -8.44 -2.84 -4.72
C SER A 62 -7.61 -2.06 -3.71
N ASN A 63 -6.59 -2.74 -3.17
CA ASN A 63 -5.56 -2.08 -2.38
C ASN A 63 -4.21 -2.66 -2.78
N LEU A 64 -3.37 -1.83 -3.37
CA LEU A 64 -2.03 -2.23 -3.80
C LEU A 64 -1.13 -2.50 -2.61
N TRP A 65 -0.31 -3.53 -2.73
CA TRP A 65 0.77 -3.75 -1.79
C TRP A 65 1.98 -4.33 -2.51
N CYS A 66 3.15 -4.08 -1.97
CA CYS A 66 4.39 -4.70 -2.41
C CYS A 66 5.20 -5.11 -1.19
N GLY A 67 6.15 -6.01 -1.37
CA GLY A 67 6.97 -6.43 -0.25
C GLY A 67 7.47 -7.86 -0.37
N ASP A 68 7.97 -8.36 0.75
CA ASP A 68 8.51 -9.71 0.82
C ASP A 68 7.41 -10.73 0.55
N GLU A 69 7.67 -11.67 -0.36
CA GLU A 69 6.69 -12.68 -0.75
C GLU A 69 6.20 -13.49 0.45
N GLU A 70 7.08 -13.74 1.41
CA GLU A 70 6.77 -14.49 2.62
C GLU A 70 5.79 -13.76 3.55
N ALA A 71 5.60 -12.45 3.34
CA ALA A 71 4.62 -11.67 4.09
C ALA A 71 3.22 -11.73 3.48
N ARG A 72 3.06 -12.33 2.30
CA ARG A 72 1.82 -12.29 1.51
C ARG A 72 0.59 -12.72 2.32
N GLN A 73 0.68 -13.86 3.01
CA GLN A 73 -0.49 -14.40 3.70
C GLN A 73 -1.02 -13.41 4.75
N VAL A 74 -0.14 -12.83 5.54
CA VAL A 74 -0.52 -11.88 6.60
C VAL A 74 -1.05 -10.58 5.98
N VAL A 75 -0.31 -10.02 5.02
CA VAL A 75 -0.66 -8.72 4.42
C VAL A 75 -1.98 -8.80 3.67
N GLU A 76 -2.17 -9.86 2.88
CA GLU A 76 -3.39 -9.99 2.08
C GLU A 76 -4.60 -10.28 2.97
N GLN A 77 -4.42 -11.02 4.07
CA GLN A 77 -5.52 -11.23 5.01
C GLN A 77 -5.93 -9.91 5.68
N LEU A 78 -4.97 -9.09 6.08
CA LEU A 78 -5.26 -7.77 6.66
C LEU A 78 -6.00 -6.87 5.66
N ASN A 79 -5.63 -6.93 4.39
CA ASN A 79 -6.33 -6.19 3.34
C ASN A 79 -7.79 -6.63 3.23
N ARG A 80 -8.03 -7.95 3.22
CA ARG A 80 -9.40 -8.48 3.14
C ARG A 80 -10.21 -8.14 4.37
N ASP A 81 -9.59 -8.21 5.55
CA ASP A 81 -10.26 -7.84 6.80
C ASP A 81 -10.68 -6.37 6.81
N ALA A 82 -9.91 -5.52 6.14
CA ALA A 82 -10.24 -4.10 5.99
C ALA A 82 -11.30 -3.82 4.92
N GLY A 83 -11.67 -4.81 4.12
CA GLY A 83 -12.69 -4.67 3.08
C GLY A 83 -12.15 -4.51 1.67
N TYR A 84 -10.84 -4.70 1.46
CA TYR A 84 -10.20 -4.56 0.16
C TYR A 84 -9.85 -5.91 -0.46
N GLU A 85 -9.78 -5.94 -1.80
CA GLU A 85 -9.10 -7.02 -2.50
C GLU A 85 -7.65 -6.64 -2.71
N PRO A 86 -6.69 -7.37 -2.13
CA PRO A 86 -5.27 -7.04 -2.28
C PRO A 86 -4.78 -7.28 -3.70
N VAL A 87 -3.92 -6.39 -4.19
CA VAL A 87 -3.25 -6.53 -5.49
C VAL A 87 -1.75 -6.43 -5.27
N TYR A 88 -1.05 -7.51 -5.56
CA TYR A 88 0.39 -7.57 -5.33
C TYR A 88 1.15 -6.84 -6.44
N ALA A 89 1.99 -5.91 -6.06
CA ALA A 89 2.77 -5.07 -6.98
C ALA A 89 4.27 -5.45 -7.00
N GLY A 90 4.63 -6.63 -6.55
CA GLY A 90 5.99 -7.12 -6.62
C GLY A 90 6.81 -6.91 -5.35
N PRO A 91 8.14 -7.07 -5.44
CA PRO A 91 9.00 -6.99 -4.26
C PRO A 91 9.06 -5.58 -3.67
N LEU A 92 9.63 -5.47 -2.47
CA LEU A 92 9.68 -4.22 -1.71
C LEU A 92 10.39 -3.09 -2.46
N GLU A 93 11.29 -3.40 -3.37
CA GLU A 93 11.94 -2.39 -4.22
C GLU A 93 10.95 -1.61 -5.08
N ASN A 94 9.71 -2.09 -5.25
CA ASN A 94 8.65 -1.37 -5.94
C ASN A 94 7.90 -0.37 -5.04
N ALA A 95 8.30 -0.22 -3.80
CA ALA A 95 7.64 0.70 -2.87
C ALA A 95 7.66 2.15 -3.38
N ALA A 96 8.75 2.58 -4.01
CA ALA A 96 8.83 3.91 -4.59
C ALA A 96 7.82 4.13 -5.72
N LEU A 97 7.59 3.10 -6.54
CA LEU A 97 6.54 3.15 -7.58
C LEU A 97 5.16 3.25 -6.95
N GLN A 98 4.92 2.52 -5.89
CA GLN A 98 3.63 2.56 -5.19
C GLN A 98 3.39 3.94 -4.59
N GLU A 99 4.41 4.62 -4.09
CA GLU A 99 4.31 6.00 -3.63
C GLU A 99 4.04 6.96 -4.78
N SER A 100 4.63 6.72 -5.96
CA SER A 100 4.36 7.54 -7.15
C SER A 100 2.91 7.41 -7.62
N PHE A 101 2.31 6.24 -7.45
CA PHE A 101 0.88 6.03 -7.75
C PHE A 101 0.00 6.97 -6.92
N VAL A 102 0.37 7.26 -5.69
CA VAL A 102 -0.37 8.20 -4.83
C VAL A 102 -0.39 9.61 -5.42
N ARG A 103 0.71 10.02 -6.04
CA ARG A 103 0.75 11.33 -6.72
C ARG A 103 -0.25 11.37 -7.88
N LEU A 104 -0.37 10.28 -8.63
CA LEU A 104 -1.37 10.17 -9.68
C LEU A 104 -2.78 10.23 -9.10
N MET A 105 -3.03 9.57 -7.99
CA MET A 105 -4.32 9.63 -7.30
C MET A 105 -4.69 11.05 -6.92
N PHE A 106 -3.75 11.81 -6.38
CA PHE A 106 -3.98 13.22 -6.04
C PHE A 106 -4.28 14.06 -7.28
N ALA A 107 -3.59 13.80 -8.38
CA ALA A 107 -3.84 14.51 -9.64
C ALA A 107 -5.25 14.22 -10.17
N VAL A 108 -5.69 12.96 -10.13
CA VAL A 108 -7.04 12.56 -10.55
C VAL A 108 -8.09 13.21 -9.66
N ASN A 109 -7.85 13.23 -8.35
CA ASN A 109 -8.75 13.89 -7.40
C ASN A 109 -8.92 15.38 -7.75
N ARG A 110 -7.81 16.09 -7.93
CA ARG A 110 -7.83 17.52 -8.27
C ARG A 110 -8.38 17.78 -9.67
N GLY A 111 -8.29 16.81 -10.56
CA GLY A 111 -8.78 16.92 -11.93
C GLY A 111 -10.30 16.86 -12.08
N GLY A 112 -11.02 16.62 -10.99
CA GLY A 112 -12.47 16.70 -10.99
C GLY A 112 -13.22 15.45 -10.52
N LEU A 113 -12.56 14.29 -10.43
CA LEU A 113 -13.23 13.06 -9.97
C LEU A 113 -13.56 13.12 -8.47
N GLY A 114 -12.76 13.83 -7.68
CA GLY A 114 -12.83 13.79 -6.24
C GLY A 114 -12.12 12.56 -5.68
N ARG A 115 -12.31 12.29 -4.41
CA ARG A 115 -11.77 11.07 -3.79
C ARG A 115 -12.49 9.86 -4.35
N PHE A 116 -11.73 8.77 -4.55
CA PHE A 116 -12.24 7.60 -5.27
C PHE A 116 -11.65 6.31 -4.70
N PHE A 117 -12.37 5.21 -4.93
CA PHE A 117 -11.80 3.86 -4.89
C PHE A 117 -11.37 3.45 -6.29
N TYR A 118 -10.41 2.55 -6.38
CA TYR A 118 -10.01 1.96 -7.65
C TYR A 118 -10.16 0.45 -7.60
N ARG A 119 -10.28 -0.17 -8.77
CA ARG A 119 -10.32 -1.62 -8.88
C ARG A 119 -9.45 -2.07 -10.05
N MET A 120 -8.53 -2.97 -9.76
CA MET A 120 -7.69 -3.66 -10.74
C MET A 120 -8.02 -5.14 -10.67
N ALA A 121 -8.47 -5.72 -11.78
CA ALA A 121 -8.86 -7.12 -11.83
C ALA A 121 -8.65 -7.66 -13.23
N PRO A 122 -8.50 -9.00 -13.38
CA PRO A 122 -8.53 -9.61 -14.70
C PRO A 122 -9.85 -9.32 -15.41
N PRO A 123 -9.88 -9.39 -16.75
CA PRO A 123 -11.07 -8.98 -17.52
C PRO A 123 -12.36 -9.68 -17.10
N ASP A 124 -12.27 -10.93 -16.67
CA ASP A 124 -13.44 -11.73 -16.27
C ASP A 124 -13.91 -11.46 -14.84
N GLN A 125 -13.18 -10.62 -14.09
CA GLN A 125 -13.48 -10.33 -12.68
C GLN A 125 -13.81 -8.85 -12.44
N LEU A 126 -13.71 -8.04 -13.47
CA LEU A 126 -13.95 -6.61 -13.33
C LEU A 126 -15.50 -6.27 -13.34
#